data_6d65dac8324fe24ebebd6dede96f4b36
#
_entry.id   6d65dac8324fe24ebebd6dede96f4b36
#
_cell.length_a   1.000
_cell.length_b   1.000
_cell.length_c   1.000
_cell.angle_alpha   90.00
_cell.angle_beta   90.00
_cell.angle_gamma   90.00
#
_symmetry.space_group_name_H-M   'P 1'
#
loop_
_entity.id
_entity.type
_entity.pdbx_description
1 polymer ?
#
loop_
_entity_poly.entity_id
_entity_poly.type
_entity_poly.pdbx_seq_one_letter_code
_entity_poly.pdbx_strand_id
1 'polypeptide(L)'
;IMGHSAGAHLVTLITADSAISQQQGVQPWLGAVMLDSAGYDIEKVMASRHMRLYDNAFGTDKELWKNASPSYHLKQKTVPMLAVCSTERKDKPCIQAQAFVDKAVLLGSQASTLPEAMSHGEINGELGLESEYTEAVEMFIKSVGLPL
;
A
#
# COMPACT_ATOMS: atom_id res chain seq x y z
N ILE A 1 9.67 5.86 -1.95
CA ILE A 1 9.65 4.40 -2.14
C ILE A 1 8.37 3.98 -2.84
N MET A 2 8.44 2.97 -3.71
CA MET A 2 7.29 2.47 -4.47
C MET A 2 7.36 0.94 -4.57
N GLY A 3 6.20 0.29 -4.60
CA GLY A 3 6.13 -1.16 -4.79
C GLY A 3 4.77 -1.60 -5.35
N HIS A 4 4.75 -2.71 -6.09
CA HIS A 4 3.56 -3.31 -6.67
C HIS A 4 3.21 -4.64 -6.01
N SER A 5 1.92 -4.94 -5.84
CA SER A 5 1.43 -6.22 -5.35
C SER A 5 1.99 -6.57 -3.95
N ALA A 6 2.74 -7.67 -3.81
CA ALA A 6 3.46 -8.02 -2.59
C ALA A 6 4.50 -6.95 -2.21
N GLY A 7 5.15 -6.31 -3.20
CA GLY A 7 6.03 -5.16 -2.96
C GLY A 7 5.28 -3.96 -2.38
N ALA A 8 4.04 -3.71 -2.82
CA ALA A 8 3.19 -2.67 -2.24
C ALA A 8 2.82 -2.99 -0.78
N HIS A 9 2.55 -4.26 -0.46
CA HIS A 9 2.35 -4.71 0.92
C HIS A 9 3.59 -4.42 1.79
N LEU A 10 4.79 -4.79 1.32
CA LEU A 10 6.03 -4.54 2.05
C LEU A 10 6.30 -3.05 2.23
N VAL A 11 6.13 -2.24 1.17
CA VAL A 11 6.24 -0.76 1.25
C VAL A 11 5.28 -0.21 2.30
N THR A 12 4.03 -0.68 2.31
CA THR A 12 3.02 -0.23 3.28
C THR A 12 3.43 -0.61 4.71
N LEU A 13 3.93 -1.84 4.91
CA LEU A 13 4.31 -2.34 6.23
C LEU A 13 5.45 -1.52 6.84
N ILE A 14 6.54 -1.31 6.09
CA ILE A 14 7.69 -0.53 6.58
C ILE A 14 7.40 0.98 6.65
N THR A 15 6.38 1.48 5.93
CA THR A 15 5.91 2.86 6.05
C THR A 15 5.03 3.03 7.30
N ALA A 16 4.19 2.06 7.60
CA ALA A 16 3.33 2.06 8.80
C ALA A 16 4.15 1.93 10.10
N ASP A 17 5.24 1.15 10.05
CA ASP A 17 6.20 1.00 11.15
C ASP A 17 7.62 1.32 10.66
N SER A 18 7.99 2.59 10.73
CA SER A 18 9.33 3.05 10.32
C SER A 18 10.45 2.49 11.18
N ALA A 19 10.17 1.97 12.37
CA ALA A 19 11.19 1.35 13.23
C ALA A 19 11.79 0.11 12.56
N ILE A 20 11.02 -0.62 11.75
CA ILE A 20 11.51 -1.79 10.99
C ILE A 20 12.68 -1.41 10.08
N SER A 21 12.54 -0.30 9.33
CA SER A 21 13.57 0.17 8.40
C SER A 21 14.72 0.90 9.11
N GLN A 22 14.42 1.70 10.13
CA GLN A 22 15.41 2.46 10.88
C GLN A 22 16.39 1.55 11.63
N GLN A 23 15.90 0.43 12.19
CA GLN A 23 16.76 -0.58 12.85
C GLN A 23 17.77 -1.22 11.89
N GLN A 24 17.50 -1.18 10.57
CA GLN A 24 18.41 -1.64 9.52
C GLN A 24 19.28 -0.51 8.93
N GLY A 25 19.29 0.68 9.54
CA GLY A 25 20.08 1.82 9.08
C GLY A 25 19.53 2.53 7.85
N VAL A 26 18.28 2.25 7.45
CA VAL A 26 17.66 2.90 6.29
C VAL A 26 17.23 4.32 6.67
N GLN A 27 17.59 5.28 5.82
CA GLN A 27 17.17 6.67 5.99
C GLN A 27 15.68 6.83 5.65
N PRO A 28 14.97 7.76 6.30
CA PRO A 28 13.59 8.08 5.96
C PRO A 28 13.44 8.47 4.47
N TRP A 29 12.38 8.01 3.84
CA TRP A 29 12.00 8.40 2.48
C TRP A 29 10.97 9.51 2.49
N LEU A 30 10.83 10.21 1.35
CA LEU A 30 9.96 11.40 1.23
C LEU A 30 8.48 11.04 1.17
N GLY A 31 8.13 9.88 0.61
CA GLY A 31 6.76 9.41 0.46
C GLY A 31 6.71 7.97 -0.03
N ALA A 32 5.53 7.37 0.02
CA ALA A 32 5.31 5.98 -0.38
C ALA A 32 4.17 5.87 -1.40
N VAL A 33 4.40 5.10 -2.48
CA VAL A 33 3.39 4.75 -3.48
C VAL A 33 3.16 3.25 -3.44
N MET A 34 1.93 2.86 -3.13
CA MET A 34 1.51 1.47 -3.05
C MET A 34 0.65 1.13 -4.27
N LEU A 35 1.18 0.31 -5.17
CA LEU A 35 0.53 -0.08 -6.42
C LEU A 35 -0.21 -1.40 -6.22
N ASP A 36 -1.52 -1.31 -6.05
CA ASP A 36 -2.51 -2.39 -6.03
C ASP A 36 -2.25 -3.52 -5.02
N SER A 37 -1.97 -3.16 -3.77
CA SER A 37 -1.99 -4.11 -2.66
C SER A 37 -3.44 -4.39 -2.21
N ALA A 38 -3.71 -5.64 -1.81
CA ALA A 38 -4.89 -6.01 -1.02
C ALA A 38 -4.49 -6.50 0.39
N GLY A 39 -3.22 -6.34 0.76
CA GLY A 39 -2.64 -6.82 2.02
C GLY A 39 -2.49 -5.74 3.10
N TYR A 40 -3.46 -4.83 3.25
CA TYR A 40 -3.40 -3.80 4.31
C TYR A 40 -3.77 -4.34 5.69
N ASP A 41 -4.65 -5.35 5.74
CA ASP A 41 -5.13 -6.00 6.97
C ASP A 41 -5.19 -7.51 6.71
N ILE A 42 -4.11 -8.20 7.04
CA ILE A 42 -3.97 -9.65 6.77
C ILE A 42 -4.96 -10.46 7.60
N GLU A 43 -5.30 -10.03 8.83
CA GLU A 43 -6.30 -10.71 9.63
C GLU A 43 -7.66 -10.73 8.93
N LYS A 44 -8.08 -9.60 8.32
CA LYS A 44 -9.32 -9.53 7.55
C LYS A 44 -9.25 -10.33 6.25
N VAL A 45 -8.11 -10.30 5.57
CA VAL A 45 -7.90 -11.12 4.36
C VAL A 45 -8.08 -12.59 4.70
N MET A 46 -7.37 -13.09 5.71
CA MET A 46 -7.39 -14.51 6.09
C MET A 46 -8.72 -14.96 6.71
N ALA A 47 -9.48 -14.03 7.31
CA ALA A 47 -10.82 -14.32 7.83
C ALA A 47 -11.92 -14.34 6.75
N SER A 48 -11.62 -13.92 5.51
CA SER A 48 -12.55 -13.86 4.39
C SER A 48 -12.20 -14.87 3.29
N ARG A 49 -13.03 -14.94 2.23
CA ARG A 49 -12.66 -15.71 1.04
C ARG A 49 -11.47 -15.00 0.34
N HIS A 50 -10.35 -15.71 0.24
CA HIS A 50 -9.10 -15.18 -0.31
C HIS A 50 -8.47 -16.17 -1.32
N MET A 51 -7.45 -15.71 -2.02
CA MET A 51 -6.69 -16.53 -2.95
C MET A 51 -5.71 -17.43 -2.19
N ARG A 52 -5.52 -18.67 -2.66
CA ARG A 52 -4.61 -19.65 -2.06
C ARG A 52 -3.17 -19.14 -1.87
N LEU A 53 -2.76 -18.14 -2.63
CA LEU A 53 -1.46 -17.52 -2.45
C LEU A 53 -1.28 -16.92 -1.04
N TYR A 54 -2.36 -16.44 -0.42
CA TYR A 54 -2.32 -15.90 0.95
C TYR A 54 -2.14 -17.02 1.99
N ASP A 55 -2.74 -18.20 1.77
CA ASP A 55 -2.49 -19.36 2.63
C ASP A 55 -1.01 -19.75 2.63
N ASN A 56 -0.38 -19.73 1.44
CA ASN A 56 1.04 -20.04 1.30
C ASN A 56 1.94 -18.98 1.94
N ALA A 57 1.54 -17.69 1.88
CA ALA A 57 2.32 -16.58 2.40
C ALA A 57 2.20 -16.43 3.92
N PHE A 58 1.00 -16.60 4.47
CA PHE A 58 0.68 -16.25 5.85
C PHE A 58 0.32 -17.44 6.75
N GLY A 59 0.09 -18.63 6.17
CA GLY A 59 -0.23 -19.86 6.91
C GLY A 59 -1.43 -19.69 7.84
N THR A 60 -1.36 -20.28 9.03
CA THR A 60 -2.46 -20.31 10.01
C THR A 60 -2.15 -19.57 11.32
N ASP A 61 -0.95 -18.99 11.44
CA ASP A 61 -0.51 -18.30 12.65
C ASP A 61 -1.11 -16.88 12.71
N LYS A 62 -2.01 -16.65 13.65
CA LYS A 62 -2.68 -15.37 13.85
C LYS A 62 -1.73 -14.24 14.31
N GLU A 63 -0.67 -14.57 15.04
CA GLU A 63 0.33 -13.57 15.39
C GLU A 63 1.12 -13.13 14.15
N LEU A 64 1.42 -14.04 13.24
CA LEU A 64 2.01 -13.69 11.95
C LEU A 64 1.06 -12.79 11.14
N TRP A 65 -0.25 -13.09 11.09
CA TRP A 65 -1.23 -12.25 10.38
C TRP A 65 -1.25 -10.81 10.91
N LYS A 66 -1.26 -10.68 12.24
CA LYS A 66 -1.24 -9.38 12.91
C LYS A 66 0.06 -8.63 12.62
N ASN A 67 1.20 -9.31 12.77
CA ASN A 67 2.52 -8.71 12.52
C ASN A 67 2.76 -8.37 11.04
N ALA A 68 2.11 -9.08 10.13
CA ALA A 68 2.14 -8.79 8.69
C ALA A 68 1.08 -7.77 8.24
N SER A 69 0.23 -7.26 9.15
CA SER A 69 -0.83 -6.31 8.83
C SER A 69 -0.33 -4.86 8.95
N PRO A 70 -0.13 -4.12 7.84
CA PRO A 70 0.21 -2.69 7.91
C PRO A 70 -0.77 -1.89 8.77
N SER A 71 -2.07 -2.20 8.68
CA SER A 71 -3.10 -1.54 9.49
C SER A 71 -2.91 -1.70 11.00
N TYR A 72 -2.31 -2.81 11.44
CA TYR A 72 -1.99 -3.04 12.85
C TYR A 72 -0.85 -2.14 13.33
N HIS A 73 0.16 -1.95 12.48
CA HIS A 73 1.35 -1.15 12.79
C HIS A 73 1.13 0.37 12.66
N LEU A 74 0.14 0.79 11.88
CA LEU A 74 -0.16 2.21 11.70
C LEU A 74 -0.77 2.82 12.97
N LYS A 75 0.08 3.43 13.81
CA LYS A 75 -0.29 3.98 15.13
C LYS A 75 0.02 5.47 15.28
N GLN A 76 0.70 6.06 14.31
CA GLN A 76 1.11 7.46 14.34
C GLN A 76 1.20 8.03 12.93
N LYS A 77 1.42 9.33 12.83
CA LYS A 77 1.67 10.01 11.57
C LYS A 77 2.88 9.40 10.85
N THR A 78 2.72 9.18 9.55
CA THR A 78 3.76 8.66 8.65
C THR A 78 4.12 9.70 7.57
N VAL A 79 5.07 9.37 6.70
CA VAL A 79 5.33 10.13 5.47
C VAL A 79 4.09 10.13 4.56
N PRO A 80 3.98 11.07 3.60
CA PRO A 80 2.89 11.07 2.62
C PRO A 80 2.76 9.76 1.86
N MET A 81 1.52 9.35 1.55
CA MET A 81 1.22 8.07 0.90
C MET A 81 0.18 8.21 -0.21
N LEU A 82 0.41 7.49 -1.32
CA LEU A 82 -0.56 7.29 -2.39
C LEU A 82 -0.83 5.78 -2.55
N ALA A 83 -2.08 5.38 -2.36
CA ALA A 83 -2.53 4.00 -2.56
C ALA A 83 -3.31 3.88 -3.88
N VAL A 84 -2.65 3.41 -4.93
CA VAL A 84 -3.30 3.05 -6.19
C VAL A 84 -3.98 1.70 -6.03
N CYS A 85 -5.19 1.56 -6.53
CA CYS A 85 -5.92 0.30 -6.43
C CYS A 85 -6.81 0.02 -7.64
N SER A 86 -6.86 -1.25 -8.06
CA SER A 86 -7.73 -1.72 -9.13
C SER A 86 -9.21 -1.76 -8.71
N THR A 87 -10.07 -1.17 -9.51
CA THR A 87 -11.53 -1.31 -9.37
C THR A 87 -12.09 -2.56 -10.04
N GLU A 88 -11.29 -3.24 -10.87
CA GLU A 88 -11.69 -4.44 -11.62
C GLU A 88 -11.47 -5.75 -10.85
N ARG A 89 -10.65 -5.72 -9.83
CA ARG A 89 -10.33 -6.92 -9.05
C ARG A 89 -11.51 -7.38 -8.18
N LYS A 90 -11.74 -8.69 -8.18
CA LYS A 90 -12.83 -9.32 -7.41
C LYS A 90 -12.62 -9.28 -5.89
N ASP A 91 -11.38 -9.21 -5.43
CA ASP A 91 -11.01 -9.09 -4.02
C ASP A 91 -11.05 -7.65 -3.49
N LYS A 92 -11.47 -6.70 -4.35
CA LYS A 92 -11.81 -5.31 -4.01
C LYS A 92 -10.73 -4.60 -3.20
N PRO A 93 -9.48 -4.51 -3.70
CA PRO A 93 -8.36 -3.92 -2.97
C PRO A 93 -8.60 -2.46 -2.57
N CYS A 94 -9.41 -1.70 -3.33
CA CYS A 94 -9.73 -0.31 -3.02
C CYS A 94 -10.46 -0.14 -1.67
N ILE A 95 -11.23 -1.13 -1.22
CA ILE A 95 -11.89 -1.07 0.08
C ILE A 95 -10.85 -1.12 1.22
N GLN A 96 -9.85 -1.99 1.12
CA GLN A 96 -8.79 -2.06 2.11
C GLN A 96 -7.85 -0.85 2.03
N ALA A 97 -7.50 -0.42 0.82
CA ALA A 97 -6.68 0.77 0.60
C ALA A 97 -7.33 2.01 1.23
N GLN A 98 -8.64 2.23 0.98
CA GLN A 98 -9.37 3.35 1.55
C GLN A 98 -9.40 3.29 3.08
N ALA A 99 -9.71 2.13 3.68
CA ALA A 99 -9.72 1.99 5.13
C ALA A 99 -8.35 2.27 5.77
N PHE A 100 -7.25 1.87 5.12
CA PHE A 100 -5.91 2.17 5.56
C PHE A 100 -5.59 3.67 5.45
N VAL A 101 -5.94 4.29 4.32
CA VAL A 101 -5.76 5.73 4.07
C VAL A 101 -6.57 6.55 5.07
N ASP A 102 -7.84 6.22 5.31
CA ASP A 102 -8.68 6.91 6.30
C ASP A 102 -8.05 6.89 7.69
N LYS A 103 -7.51 5.73 8.10
CA LYS A 103 -6.78 5.63 9.37
C LYS A 103 -5.53 6.49 9.38
N ALA A 104 -4.76 6.53 8.29
CA ALA A 104 -3.57 7.37 8.18
C ALA A 104 -3.90 8.86 8.30
N VAL A 105 -4.97 9.29 7.63
CA VAL A 105 -5.45 10.69 7.68
C VAL A 105 -5.89 11.07 9.09
N LEU A 106 -6.62 10.18 9.78
CA LEU A 106 -7.01 10.40 11.19
C LEU A 106 -5.80 10.56 12.13
N LEU A 107 -4.67 9.93 11.80
CA LEU A 107 -3.41 10.06 12.53
C LEU A 107 -2.57 11.27 12.09
N GLY A 108 -3.08 12.09 11.15
CA GLY A 108 -2.44 13.32 10.67
C GLY A 108 -1.47 13.12 9.50
N SER A 109 -1.45 11.95 8.86
CA SER A 109 -0.68 11.72 7.63
C SER A 109 -1.38 12.37 6.43
N GLN A 110 -0.60 12.78 5.44
CA GLN A 110 -1.10 13.09 4.10
C GLN A 110 -1.21 11.75 3.34
N ALA A 111 -2.43 11.32 3.06
CA ALA A 111 -2.65 10.05 2.36
C ALA A 111 -3.89 10.15 1.46
N SER A 112 -3.84 9.50 0.31
CA SER A 112 -4.96 9.41 -0.63
C SER A 112 -5.00 8.06 -1.32
N THR A 113 -6.18 7.70 -1.82
CA THR A 113 -6.36 6.58 -2.75
C THR A 113 -6.47 7.09 -4.18
N LEU A 114 -5.99 6.30 -5.12
CA LEU A 114 -6.17 6.49 -6.56
C LEU A 114 -6.80 5.21 -7.13
N PRO A 115 -8.14 5.15 -7.22
CA PRO A 115 -8.83 4.02 -7.84
C PRO A 115 -8.67 4.08 -9.37
N GLU A 116 -8.24 2.97 -9.99
CA GLU A 116 -8.05 2.87 -11.42
C GLU A 116 -8.87 1.72 -12.02
N ALA A 117 -9.48 1.96 -13.18
CA ALA A 117 -10.20 0.94 -13.95
C ALA A 117 -9.22 0.13 -14.81
N MET A 118 -8.26 -0.49 -14.13
CA MET A 118 -7.16 -1.27 -14.70
C MET A 118 -7.05 -2.60 -13.97
N SER A 119 -6.59 -3.63 -14.67
CA SER A 119 -6.22 -4.90 -14.05
C SER A 119 -5.00 -4.76 -13.15
N HIS A 120 -4.76 -5.77 -12.31
CA HIS A 120 -3.58 -5.83 -11.45
C HIS A 120 -2.25 -5.67 -12.20
N GLY A 121 -2.16 -6.26 -13.40
CA GLY A 121 -0.95 -6.18 -14.23
C GLY A 121 -0.79 -4.82 -14.90
N GLU A 122 -1.87 -4.22 -15.38
CA GLU A 122 -1.86 -2.91 -16.05
C GLU A 122 -1.43 -1.79 -15.10
N ILE A 123 -1.87 -1.80 -13.84
CA ILE A 123 -1.42 -0.81 -12.84
C ILE A 123 0.11 -0.78 -12.75
N ASN A 124 0.78 -1.92 -12.89
CA ASN A 124 2.24 -1.94 -12.90
C ASN A 124 2.84 -1.68 -14.29
N GLY A 125 2.24 -2.25 -15.32
CA GLY A 125 2.81 -2.26 -16.68
C GLY A 125 2.62 -0.95 -17.43
N GLU A 126 1.60 -0.17 -17.10
CA GLU A 126 1.26 1.08 -17.79
C GLU A 126 1.78 2.33 -17.07
N LEU A 127 2.28 2.18 -15.85
CA LEU A 127 2.92 3.29 -15.13
C LEU A 127 4.17 3.74 -15.89
N GLY A 128 4.21 5.04 -16.23
CA GLY A 128 5.26 5.64 -17.05
C GLY A 128 4.88 5.79 -18.53
N LEU A 129 3.76 5.22 -18.98
CA LEU A 129 3.16 5.57 -20.27
C LEU A 129 2.38 6.89 -20.15
N GLU A 130 2.24 7.63 -21.25
CA GLU A 130 1.47 8.87 -21.30
C GLU A 130 -0.01 8.60 -20.98
N SER A 131 -0.45 9.00 -19.78
CA SER A 131 -1.81 8.75 -19.28
C SER A 131 -2.12 9.60 -18.04
N GLU A 132 -3.42 9.84 -17.78
CA GLU A 132 -3.87 10.51 -16.55
C GLU A 132 -3.41 9.77 -15.28
N TYR A 133 -3.33 8.45 -15.34
CA TYR A 133 -2.81 7.60 -14.27
C TYR A 133 -1.35 7.93 -13.94
N THR A 134 -0.48 7.94 -14.96
CA THR A 134 0.93 8.30 -14.79
C THR A 134 1.08 9.71 -14.27
N GLU A 135 0.35 10.68 -14.83
CA GLU A 135 0.36 12.07 -14.38
C GLU A 135 -0.03 12.21 -12.91
N ALA A 136 -1.08 11.49 -12.46
CA ALA A 136 -1.51 11.51 -11.06
C ALA A 136 -0.43 10.99 -10.10
N VAL A 137 0.25 9.90 -10.45
CA VAL A 137 1.36 9.35 -9.66
C VAL A 137 2.55 10.31 -9.66
N GLU A 138 2.89 10.91 -10.81
CA GLU A 138 3.95 11.91 -10.91
C GLU A 138 3.66 13.17 -10.10
N MET A 139 2.42 13.66 -10.11
CA MET A 139 2.00 14.81 -9.29
C MET A 139 2.22 14.49 -7.79
N PHE A 140 1.89 13.29 -7.34
CA PHE A 140 2.19 12.88 -5.96
C PHE A 140 3.71 12.89 -5.72
N ILE A 141 4.52 12.31 -6.60
CA ILE A 141 5.98 12.26 -6.46
C ILE A 141 6.59 13.67 -6.40
N LYS A 142 6.12 14.59 -7.25
CA LYS A 142 6.53 16.01 -7.22
C LYS A 142 6.11 16.69 -5.91
N SER A 143 4.91 16.37 -5.40
CA SER A 143 4.39 16.97 -4.16
C SER A 143 5.22 16.63 -2.92
N VAL A 144 5.92 15.50 -2.92
CA VAL A 144 6.83 15.09 -1.84
C VAL A 144 8.28 15.56 -2.04
N GLY A 145 8.53 16.37 -3.06
CA GLY A 145 9.81 17.06 -3.27
C GLY A 145 10.80 16.34 -4.20
N LEU A 146 10.37 15.33 -4.96
CA LEU A 146 11.19 14.73 -6.01
C LEU A 146 10.96 15.46 -7.34
N PRO A 147 12.01 16.01 -7.99
CA PRO A 147 11.91 16.52 -9.35
C PRO A 147 11.78 15.34 -10.34
N LEU A 148 10.84 15.43 -11.26
CA LEU A 148 10.67 14.53 -12.41
C LEU A 148 10.84 15.33 -13.69
#